data_b47985ffc82fa2b3735efc38116ce521
#
_entry.id   b47985ffc82fa2b3735efc38116ce521
#
_cell.length_a   1.000
_cell.length_b   1.000
_cell.length_c   1.000
_cell.angle_alpha   90.00
_cell.angle_beta   90.00
_cell.angle_gamma   90.00
#
_symmetry.space_group_name_H-M   'P 1'
#
loop_
_entity.id
_entity.type
_entity.pdbx_description
1 polymer ?
#
loop_
_entity_poly.entity_id
_entity_poly.type
_entity_poly.pdbx_seq_one_letter_code
_entity_poly.pdbx_strand_id
1 'polypeptide(L)'
;MIQKTWPITGNLIFNALQLTEQLYQLLIEEADTLQKPLQAELIDSIAADKTKLVMQLEQFNQQCGQVLATEELPNNHEGIDAYFQRATSVGLSAIEIMQQWISIQELCIKCKALNEQNGASIELLSFHTQRSLQVLKGNPQRSNTYGANGARKNDPFTHTLFLV
;
A
#
# COMPACT_ATOMS: atom_id res chain seq x y z
N MET A 1 11.83 -28.65 -6.35
CA MET A 1 12.08 -27.30 -6.91
C MET A 1 12.30 -26.28 -5.81
N ILE A 2 11.69 -26.41 -4.68
CA ILE A 2 11.70 -25.45 -3.56
C ILE A 2 13.10 -25.00 -3.08
N GLN A 3 14.08 -25.88 -3.11
CA GLN A 3 15.47 -25.53 -2.73
C GLN A 3 16.10 -24.47 -3.66
N LYS A 4 15.61 -24.35 -4.90
CA LYS A 4 16.08 -23.33 -5.85
C LYS A 4 15.31 -22.02 -5.72
N THR A 5 14.01 -22.10 -5.44
CA THR A 5 13.15 -20.92 -5.29
C THR A 5 13.29 -20.28 -3.91
N TRP A 6 13.68 -21.03 -2.89
CA TRP A 6 13.78 -20.57 -1.51
C TRP A 6 14.70 -19.36 -1.28
N PRO A 7 15.97 -19.33 -1.80
CA PRO A 7 16.81 -18.14 -1.66
C PRO A 7 16.24 -16.92 -2.38
N ILE A 8 15.54 -17.12 -3.50
CA ILE A 8 14.88 -16.05 -4.25
C ILE A 8 13.76 -15.48 -3.41
N THR A 9 12.92 -16.34 -2.84
CA THR A 9 11.81 -15.92 -1.97
C THR A 9 12.30 -15.17 -0.75
N GLY A 10 13.36 -15.61 -0.09
CA GLY A 10 13.96 -14.91 1.04
C GLY A 10 14.36 -13.48 0.70
N ASN A 11 15.05 -13.30 -0.43
CA ASN A 11 15.43 -11.96 -0.91
C ASN A 11 14.22 -11.10 -1.29
N LEU A 12 13.21 -11.69 -1.92
CA LEU A 12 11.99 -10.97 -2.29
C LEU A 12 11.24 -10.47 -1.05
N ILE A 13 11.06 -11.32 -0.04
CA ILE A 13 10.37 -10.97 1.21
C ILE A 13 11.16 -9.92 1.98
N PHE A 14 12.48 -10.07 2.09
CA PHE A 14 13.32 -9.06 2.74
C PHE A 14 13.21 -7.68 2.08
N ASN A 15 13.31 -7.63 0.76
CA ASN A 15 13.16 -6.37 0.02
C ASN A 15 11.75 -5.79 0.15
N ALA A 16 10.72 -6.63 0.11
CA ALA A 16 9.33 -6.18 0.30
C ALA A 16 9.09 -5.61 1.70
N LEU A 17 9.70 -6.20 2.73
CA LEU A 17 9.62 -5.66 4.09
C LEU A 17 10.18 -4.25 4.15
N GLN A 18 11.38 -4.02 3.58
CA GLN A 18 11.99 -2.69 3.53
C GLN A 18 11.13 -1.67 2.76
N LEU A 19 10.55 -2.08 1.61
CA LEU A 19 9.66 -1.20 0.84
C LEU A 19 8.38 -0.85 1.61
N THR A 20 7.83 -1.81 2.34
CA THR A 20 6.62 -1.60 3.13
C THR A 20 6.88 -0.71 4.34
N GLU A 21 8.05 -0.86 4.99
CA GLU A 21 8.49 0.03 6.06
C GLU A 21 8.68 1.47 5.55
N GLN A 22 9.30 1.65 4.39
CA GLN A 22 9.45 2.98 3.77
C GLN A 22 8.10 3.60 3.43
N LEU A 23 7.17 2.82 2.90
CA LEU A 23 5.81 3.27 2.61
C LEU A 23 5.09 3.71 3.89
N TYR A 24 5.21 2.94 4.95
CA TYR A 24 4.61 3.27 6.25
C TYR A 24 5.14 4.59 6.80
N GLN A 25 6.47 4.81 6.77
CA GLN A 25 7.08 6.07 7.21
C GLN A 25 6.62 7.25 6.34
N LEU A 26 6.54 7.06 5.04
CA LEU A 26 6.07 8.10 4.12
C LEU A 26 4.60 8.49 4.37
N LEU A 27 3.75 7.54 4.71
CA LEU A 27 2.35 7.80 5.07
C LEU A 27 2.21 8.54 6.41
N ILE A 28 3.10 8.30 7.37
CA ILE A 28 3.18 9.08 8.61
C ILE A 28 3.61 10.51 8.31
N GLU A 29 4.63 10.70 7.47
CA GLU A 29 5.09 12.02 7.05
C GLU A 29 3.99 12.81 6.31
N GLU A 30 3.23 12.13 5.45
CA GLU A 30 2.06 12.72 4.79
C GLU A 30 1.02 13.20 5.82
N ALA A 31 0.68 12.36 6.81
CA ALA A 31 -0.26 12.71 7.86
C ALA A 31 0.19 13.94 8.65
N ASP A 32 1.46 14.02 9.01
CA ASP A 32 2.05 15.16 9.71
C ASP A 32 2.07 16.42 8.85
N THR A 33 2.33 16.27 7.56
CA THR A 33 2.35 17.40 6.61
C THR A 33 0.96 17.96 6.39
N LEU A 34 -0.09 17.11 6.35
CA LEU A 34 -1.48 17.54 6.20
C LEU A 34 -2.01 18.33 7.39
N GLN A 35 -1.38 18.23 8.56
CA GLN A 35 -1.72 19.01 9.77
C GLN A 35 -1.07 20.39 9.79
N LYS A 36 -0.09 20.66 8.93
CA LYS A 36 0.66 21.93 8.88
C LYS A 36 0.05 22.87 7.85
N PRO A 37 0.27 24.20 7.96
CA PRO A 37 -0.18 25.14 6.94
C PRO A 37 0.47 24.80 5.60
N LEU A 38 -0.32 24.90 4.55
CA LEU A 38 -0.16 24.39 3.19
C LEU A 38 1.28 24.30 2.69
N GLN A 39 1.73 23.06 2.51
CA GLN A 39 2.97 22.71 1.83
C GLN A 39 2.64 21.85 0.60
N ALA A 40 1.94 22.44 -0.37
CA ALA A 40 1.44 21.72 -1.56
C ALA A 40 2.55 20.96 -2.30
N GLU A 41 3.71 21.59 -2.47
CA GLU A 41 4.86 20.99 -3.15
C GLU A 41 5.38 19.74 -2.40
N LEU A 42 5.36 19.75 -1.08
CA LEU A 42 5.78 18.60 -0.28
C LEU A 42 4.77 17.46 -0.38
N ILE A 43 3.47 17.77 -0.38
CA ILE A 43 2.41 16.77 -0.58
C ILE A 43 2.53 16.11 -1.95
N ASP A 44 2.79 16.89 -3.00
CA ASP A 44 3.00 16.37 -4.35
C ASP A 44 4.24 15.46 -4.43
N SER A 45 5.33 15.85 -3.77
CA SER A 45 6.54 15.01 -3.69
C SER A 45 6.27 13.70 -2.98
N ILE A 46 5.57 13.73 -1.85
CA ILE A 46 5.18 12.53 -1.09
C ILE A 46 4.29 11.62 -1.94
N ALA A 47 3.33 12.19 -2.68
CA ALA A 47 2.46 11.43 -3.57
C ALA A 47 3.23 10.72 -4.69
N ALA A 48 4.24 11.38 -5.27
CA ALA A 48 5.11 10.79 -6.27
C ALA A 48 5.95 9.63 -5.69
N ASP A 49 6.53 9.80 -4.51
CA ASP A 49 7.32 8.77 -3.83
C ASP A 49 6.43 7.58 -3.40
N LYS A 50 5.21 7.83 -2.92
CA LYS A 50 4.21 6.77 -2.67
C LYS A 50 3.95 5.94 -3.92
N THR A 51 3.69 6.60 -5.05
CA THR A 51 3.42 5.92 -6.32
C THR A 51 4.58 5.01 -6.71
N LYS A 52 5.81 5.47 -6.57
CA LYS A 52 7.01 4.67 -6.85
C LYS A 52 7.12 3.44 -5.96
N LEU A 53 6.88 3.58 -4.65
CA LEU A 53 6.93 2.46 -3.71
C LEU A 53 5.83 1.43 -4.01
N VAL A 54 4.62 1.88 -4.34
CA VAL A 54 3.51 1.00 -4.73
C VAL A 54 3.85 0.21 -5.99
N MET A 55 4.42 0.83 -7.01
CA MET A 55 4.87 0.13 -8.22
C MET A 55 5.92 -0.94 -7.91
N GLN A 56 6.84 -0.69 -6.99
CA GLN A 56 7.83 -1.67 -6.57
C GLN A 56 7.20 -2.84 -5.81
N LEU A 57 6.20 -2.58 -4.97
CA LEU A 57 5.43 -3.62 -4.28
C LEU A 57 4.56 -4.44 -5.24
N GLU A 58 4.01 -3.84 -6.29
CA GLU A 58 3.33 -4.57 -7.37
C GLU A 58 4.28 -5.52 -8.10
N GLN A 59 5.48 -5.08 -8.38
CA GLN A 59 6.52 -5.93 -8.97
C GLN A 59 6.87 -7.11 -8.04
N PHE A 60 6.98 -6.87 -6.74
CA PHE A 60 7.14 -7.94 -5.75
C PHE A 60 6.01 -8.96 -5.81
N ASN A 61 4.74 -8.52 -5.85
CA ASN A 61 3.59 -9.42 -5.95
C ASN A 61 3.63 -10.28 -7.22
N GLN A 62 4.03 -9.70 -8.35
CA GLN A 62 4.20 -10.44 -9.60
C GLN A 62 5.31 -11.51 -9.48
N GLN A 63 6.44 -11.15 -8.88
CA GLN A 63 7.55 -12.10 -8.68
C GLN A 63 7.19 -13.22 -7.71
N CYS A 64 6.45 -12.93 -6.63
CA CYS A 64 5.91 -13.95 -5.75
C CYS A 64 4.96 -14.90 -6.48
N GLY A 65 4.06 -14.36 -7.30
CA GLY A 65 3.17 -15.17 -8.15
C GLY A 65 3.95 -16.10 -9.10
N GLN A 66 5.05 -15.64 -9.67
CA GLN A 66 5.93 -16.47 -10.51
C GLN A 66 6.60 -17.61 -9.71
N VAL A 67 7.04 -17.32 -8.49
CA VAL A 67 7.60 -18.35 -7.60
C VAL A 67 6.54 -19.41 -7.27
N LEU A 68 5.34 -18.99 -6.87
CA LEU A 68 4.24 -19.92 -6.56
C LEU A 68 3.84 -20.75 -7.78
N ALA A 69 3.74 -20.15 -8.96
CA ALA A 69 3.46 -20.85 -10.21
C ALA A 69 4.54 -21.89 -10.55
N THR A 70 5.83 -21.57 -10.31
CA THR A 70 6.94 -22.50 -10.50
C THR A 70 6.83 -23.73 -9.59
N GLU A 71 6.26 -23.55 -8.41
CA GLU A 71 6.02 -24.62 -7.41
C GLU A 71 4.63 -25.26 -7.57
N GLU A 72 3.88 -24.91 -8.61
CA GLU A 72 2.50 -25.38 -8.86
C GLU A 72 1.54 -25.09 -7.69
N LEU A 73 1.69 -23.90 -7.10
CA LEU A 73 0.85 -23.41 -6.02
C LEU A 73 -0.03 -22.25 -6.49
N PRO A 74 -1.24 -22.11 -5.94
CA PRO A 74 -2.12 -21.00 -6.28
C PRO A 74 -1.53 -19.67 -5.80
N ASN A 75 -1.77 -18.60 -6.58
CA ASN A 75 -1.32 -17.25 -6.22
C ASN A 75 -2.31 -16.59 -5.25
N ASN A 76 -2.34 -17.07 -4.03
CA ASN A 76 -3.17 -16.58 -2.93
C ASN A 76 -2.52 -16.94 -1.58
N HIS A 77 -3.17 -16.56 -0.50
CA HIS A 77 -2.69 -16.82 0.86
C HIS A 77 -2.44 -18.33 1.13
N GLU A 78 -3.35 -19.20 0.69
CA GLU A 78 -3.21 -20.65 0.84
C GLU A 78 -1.97 -21.19 0.13
N GLY A 79 -1.65 -20.64 -1.05
CA GLY A 79 -0.45 -21.02 -1.80
C GLY A 79 0.84 -20.63 -1.09
N ILE A 80 0.85 -19.46 -0.46
CA ILE A 80 2.00 -18.99 0.34
C ILE A 80 2.20 -19.86 1.58
N ASP A 81 1.13 -20.18 2.30
CA ASP A 81 1.18 -21.07 3.46
C ASP A 81 1.68 -22.46 3.06
N ALA A 82 1.15 -23.01 1.96
CA ALA A 82 1.61 -24.29 1.43
C ALA A 82 3.09 -24.25 1.02
N TYR A 83 3.57 -23.13 0.47
CA TYR A 83 4.96 -22.93 0.13
C TYR A 83 5.87 -22.98 1.36
N PHE A 84 5.52 -22.28 2.43
CA PHE A 84 6.27 -22.32 3.70
C PHE A 84 6.23 -23.71 4.34
N GLN A 85 5.08 -24.40 4.32
CA GLN A 85 4.98 -25.76 4.81
C GLN A 85 5.89 -26.74 4.04
N ARG A 86 5.93 -26.63 2.69
CA ARG A 86 6.85 -27.42 1.87
C ARG A 86 8.31 -27.13 2.19
N ALA A 87 8.68 -25.86 2.38
CA ALA A 87 10.04 -25.47 2.76
C ALA A 87 10.45 -26.11 4.08
N THR A 88 9.60 -26.05 5.07
CA THR A 88 9.83 -26.65 6.39
C THR A 88 9.96 -28.16 6.29
N SER A 89 9.12 -28.82 5.49
CA SER A 89 9.14 -30.29 5.33
C SER A 89 10.43 -30.84 4.71
N VAL A 90 11.14 -30.03 3.92
CA VAL A 90 12.45 -30.40 3.34
C VAL A 90 13.63 -29.89 4.18
N GLY A 91 13.37 -29.43 5.42
CA GLY A 91 14.41 -29.01 6.36
C GLY A 91 14.98 -27.60 6.14
N LEU A 92 14.32 -26.74 5.34
CA LEU A 92 14.71 -25.35 5.19
C LEU A 92 14.27 -24.54 6.40
N SER A 93 15.13 -23.61 6.87
CA SER A 93 14.80 -22.72 7.98
C SER A 93 13.81 -21.64 7.49
N ALA A 94 12.53 -21.81 7.80
CA ALA A 94 11.47 -20.92 7.36
C ALA A 94 11.09 -19.83 8.40
N ILE A 95 11.55 -19.97 9.65
CA ILE A 95 11.07 -19.14 10.77
C ILE A 95 11.28 -17.66 10.53
N GLU A 96 12.48 -17.26 10.12
CA GLU A 96 12.80 -15.84 9.90
C GLU A 96 12.00 -15.24 8.74
N ILE A 97 11.90 -15.97 7.63
CA ILE A 97 11.16 -15.50 6.44
C ILE A 97 9.67 -15.43 6.73
N MET A 98 9.12 -16.38 7.49
CA MET A 98 7.73 -16.34 7.96
C MET A 98 7.45 -15.14 8.87
N GLN A 99 8.38 -14.81 9.78
CA GLN A 99 8.25 -13.63 10.64
C GLN A 99 8.28 -12.34 9.82
N GLN A 100 9.18 -12.22 8.86
CA GLN A 100 9.20 -11.08 7.94
C GLN A 100 7.91 -10.97 7.12
N TRP A 101 7.37 -12.09 6.67
CA TRP A 101 6.09 -12.13 5.97
C TRP A 101 4.92 -11.63 6.84
N ILE A 102 4.84 -12.07 8.09
CA ILE A 102 3.84 -11.59 9.05
C ILE A 102 4.00 -10.07 9.28
N SER A 103 5.24 -9.60 9.43
CA SER A 103 5.51 -8.16 9.59
C SER A 103 5.06 -7.34 8.39
N ILE A 104 5.24 -7.84 7.17
CA ILE A 104 4.72 -7.19 5.95
C ILE A 104 3.19 -7.08 6.02
N GLN A 105 2.49 -8.16 6.37
CA GLN A 105 1.03 -8.17 6.46
C GLN A 105 0.52 -7.14 7.48
N GLU A 106 1.13 -7.08 8.67
CA GLU A 106 0.77 -6.12 9.70
C GLU A 106 1.01 -4.67 9.26
N LEU A 107 2.15 -4.42 8.60
CA LEU A 107 2.47 -3.10 8.05
C LEU A 107 1.50 -2.70 6.93
N CYS A 108 1.13 -3.64 6.06
CA CYS A 108 0.14 -3.39 5.00
C CYS A 108 -1.22 -2.93 5.57
N ILE A 109 -1.67 -3.55 6.65
CA ILE A 109 -2.91 -3.14 7.35
C ILE A 109 -2.78 -1.70 7.86
N LYS A 110 -1.65 -1.37 8.49
CA LYS A 110 -1.37 -0.02 9.00
C LYS A 110 -1.27 1.00 7.86
N CYS A 111 -0.57 0.67 6.78
CA CYS A 111 -0.45 1.52 5.60
C CYS A 111 -1.82 1.83 4.99
N LYS A 112 -2.69 0.82 4.87
CA LYS A 112 -4.05 1.01 4.37
C LYS A 112 -4.84 1.99 5.23
N ALA A 113 -4.86 1.78 6.54
CA ALA A 113 -5.57 2.66 7.47
C ALA A 113 -5.08 4.11 7.40
N LEU A 114 -3.75 4.32 7.38
CA LEU A 114 -3.15 5.66 7.23
C LEU A 114 -3.49 6.30 5.89
N ASN A 115 -3.41 5.54 4.80
CA ASN A 115 -3.71 6.07 3.47
C ASN A 115 -5.19 6.48 3.34
N GLU A 116 -6.11 5.72 3.91
CA GLU A 116 -7.53 6.09 3.96
C GLU A 116 -7.75 7.37 4.79
N GLN A 117 -7.09 7.48 5.95
CA GLN A 117 -7.15 8.67 6.79
C GLN A 117 -6.56 9.90 6.09
N ASN A 118 -5.41 9.78 5.46
CA ASN A 118 -4.75 10.86 4.72
C ASN A 118 -5.59 11.29 3.52
N GLY A 119 -6.18 10.35 2.79
CA GLY A 119 -7.09 10.62 1.68
C GLY A 119 -8.30 11.44 2.11
N ALA A 120 -8.95 11.07 3.21
CA ALA A 120 -10.06 11.84 3.76
C ALA A 120 -9.65 13.27 4.17
N SER A 121 -8.45 13.45 4.73
CA SER A 121 -7.90 14.76 5.09
C SER A 121 -7.65 15.63 3.85
N ILE A 122 -7.11 15.06 2.77
CA ILE A 122 -6.88 15.76 1.49
C ILE A 122 -8.21 16.21 0.88
N GLU A 123 -9.23 15.35 0.87
CA GLU A 123 -10.58 15.70 0.36
C GLU A 123 -11.19 16.86 1.15
N LEU A 124 -11.08 16.84 2.48
CA LEU A 124 -11.57 17.90 3.35
C LEU A 124 -10.86 19.23 3.08
N LEU A 125 -9.52 19.22 2.97
CA LEU A 125 -8.73 20.41 2.64
C LEU A 125 -9.09 20.97 1.27
N SER A 126 -9.27 20.12 0.27
CA SER A 126 -9.69 20.50 -1.08
C SER A 126 -11.07 21.17 -1.06
N PHE A 127 -12.02 20.62 -0.33
CA PHE A 127 -13.35 21.19 -0.15
C PHE A 127 -13.29 22.58 0.48
N HIS A 128 -12.53 22.75 1.55
CA HIS A 128 -12.37 24.04 2.21
C HIS A 128 -11.70 25.08 1.30
N THR A 129 -10.69 24.69 0.55
CA THR A 129 -10.01 25.56 -0.41
C THR A 129 -10.94 26.03 -1.51
N GLN A 130 -11.73 25.12 -2.10
CA GLN A 130 -12.71 25.47 -3.13
C GLN A 130 -13.78 26.42 -2.60
N ARG A 131 -14.28 26.17 -1.38
CA ARG A 131 -15.26 27.03 -0.72
C ARG A 131 -14.69 28.44 -0.48
N SER A 132 -13.46 28.54 0.00
CA SER A 132 -12.79 29.83 0.22
C SER A 132 -12.61 30.59 -1.09
N LEU A 133 -12.22 29.92 -2.17
CA LEU A 133 -12.11 30.52 -3.50
C LEU A 133 -13.46 31.02 -4.04
N GLN A 134 -14.55 30.29 -3.80
CA GLN A 134 -15.89 30.72 -4.20
C GLN A 134 -16.32 31.97 -3.45
N VAL A 135 -16.05 32.05 -2.15
CA VAL A 135 -16.33 33.24 -1.33
C VAL A 135 -15.52 34.44 -1.84
N LEU A 136 -14.22 34.26 -2.10
CA LEU A 136 -13.35 35.33 -2.61
C LEU A 136 -13.73 35.82 -4.01
N LYS A 137 -14.28 34.94 -4.86
CA LYS A 137 -14.76 35.30 -6.20
C LYS A 137 -16.15 35.91 -6.22
N GLY A 138 -16.79 36.08 -5.06
CA GLY A 138 -18.10 36.71 -4.95
C GLY A 138 -19.26 35.94 -5.58
N ASN A 139 -19.10 34.65 -5.83
CA ASN A 139 -20.18 33.80 -6.33
C ASN A 139 -21.10 33.39 -5.17
N PRO A 140 -22.39 33.83 -5.15
CA PRO A 140 -23.31 33.38 -4.12
C PRO A 140 -23.54 31.87 -4.28
N GLN A 141 -23.44 31.17 -3.16
CA GLN A 141 -23.68 29.76 -3.00
C GLN A 141 -24.88 29.25 -3.81
N ARG A 142 -24.67 28.39 -4.77
CA ARG A 142 -25.59 27.29 -5.00
C ARG A 142 -25.09 26.13 -4.12
N SER A 143 -25.81 25.90 -3.05
CA SER A 143 -25.64 24.73 -2.20
C SER A 143 -25.96 23.48 -3.01
N ASN A 144 -24.95 22.89 -3.65
CA ASN A 144 -25.05 21.51 -4.10
C ASN A 144 -24.61 20.61 -2.93
N THR A 145 -25.55 20.42 -2.03
CA THR A 145 -25.57 19.33 -1.09
C THR A 145 -25.75 18.04 -1.87
N TYR A 146 -24.77 17.15 -1.76
CA TYR A 146 -24.83 15.76 -2.20
C TYR A 146 -25.16 15.50 -3.68
N GLY A 147 -24.16 15.31 -4.50
CA GLY A 147 -24.27 14.54 -5.73
C GLY A 147 -24.65 13.09 -5.36
N ALA A 148 -25.78 12.61 -5.91
CA ALA A 148 -26.41 11.33 -5.60
C ALA A 148 -25.67 10.10 -6.14
N ASN A 149 -24.36 10.12 -6.25
CA ASN A 149 -23.56 8.95 -6.65
C ASN A 149 -22.32 8.88 -5.78
N GLY A 150 -22.43 8.13 -4.68
CA GLY A 150 -21.33 7.70 -3.83
C GLY A 150 -20.38 6.70 -4.54
N ALA A 151 -20.02 6.95 -5.78
CA ALA A 151 -18.98 6.20 -6.45
C ALA A 151 -17.63 6.65 -5.89
N ARG A 152 -17.10 5.91 -4.93
CA ARG A 152 -15.67 5.93 -4.60
C ARG A 152 -14.91 5.63 -5.88
N LYS A 153 -14.08 6.57 -6.32
CA LYS A 153 -13.03 6.25 -7.29
C LYS A 153 -12.23 5.09 -6.68
N ASN A 154 -12.14 3.99 -7.41
CA ASN A 154 -11.30 2.86 -7.03
C ASN A 154 -9.89 3.38 -6.73
N ASP A 155 -9.53 3.34 -5.46
CA ASP A 155 -8.20 3.67 -5.01
C ASP A 155 -7.28 2.54 -5.52
N PRO A 156 -6.29 2.80 -6.39
CA PRO A 156 -5.38 1.77 -6.90
C PRO A 156 -4.65 1.04 -5.77
N PHE A 157 -4.58 1.65 -4.60
CA PHE A 157 -3.97 1.11 -3.40
C PHE A 157 -4.67 -0.15 -2.87
N THR A 158 -5.97 -0.29 -3.07
CA THR A 158 -6.75 -1.43 -2.54
C THR A 158 -6.48 -2.73 -3.27
N HIS A 159 -6.10 -2.68 -4.56
CA HIS A 159 -5.86 -3.89 -5.35
C HIS A 159 -4.46 -4.47 -5.15
N THR A 160 -3.45 -3.64 -4.87
CA THR A 160 -2.05 -4.07 -4.80
C THR A 160 -1.69 -4.73 -3.46
N LEU A 161 -2.34 -4.33 -2.37
CA LEU A 161 -2.02 -4.83 -1.02
C LEU A 161 -2.87 -6.03 -0.58
N PHE A 162 -3.85 -6.49 -1.37
CA PHE A 162 -4.77 -7.58 -1.00
C PHE A 162 -4.58 -8.91 -1.73
N LEU A 163 -3.53 -9.07 -2.52
CA LEU A 163 -3.10 -10.40 -2.96
C LEU A 163 -2.29 -11.14 -1.89
N VAL A 164 -2.39 -10.68 -0.66
CA VAL A 164 -1.78 -11.31 0.50
C VAL A 164 -2.87 -11.78 1.45
#